data_dc80c5300a6351d92712fa433a1fa864
#
_entry.id   dc80c5300a6351d92712fa433a1fa864
#
_cell.length_a   1.000
_cell.length_b   1.000
_cell.length_c   1.000
_cell.angle_alpha   90.00
_cell.angle_beta   90.00
_cell.angle_gamma   90.00
#
_symmetry.space_group_name_H-M   'P 1'
#
loop_
_entity.id
_entity.type
_entity.pdbx_description
1 polymer ?
#
loop_
_entity_poly.entity_id
_entity_poly.type
_entity_poly.pdbx_seq_one_letter_code
_entity_poly.pdbx_strand_id
1 'polypeptide(L)'
;MFYTYAAGTLSPYGAEAAGLVRSLASNGALVPERYAAESAAEFRAYPGRLNSISKTFLAQLDAGAQWPSCGVDGDTQAHCLVRVPALVARYAGKAELRSAVADAVRVHQTHPAPGDYALAYAAILERVVLGAPLAEALKWAAFDKGNPLYDEQRKQAQDALADLGLDPRDIVSKYGVSCALPGPFVGPLAIVFSAGGDFRAAVRANIVAGGDSCSRAAVVGGLCGAAGGMDALPPAWRAKVTDWKELEAAADKIVDAAGYAS
;
A
#
# COMPACT_ATOMS: atom_id res chain seq x y z
N MET A 1 21.69 9.64 7.26
CA MET A 1 20.27 9.77 6.88
C MET A 1 20.15 9.22 5.46
N PHE A 2 19.24 8.27 5.19
CA PHE A 2 19.16 7.62 3.87
C PHE A 2 18.54 8.53 2.81
N TYR A 3 17.53 9.33 3.19
CA TYR A 3 16.94 10.35 2.34
C TYR A 3 17.26 11.75 2.87
N THR A 4 17.60 12.67 1.97
CA THR A 4 17.92 14.08 2.24
C THR A 4 16.80 15.03 1.84
N TYR A 5 15.55 14.53 1.84
CA TYR A 5 14.40 15.31 1.41
C TYR A 5 13.91 16.25 2.52
N ALA A 6 13.31 17.36 2.09
CA ALA A 6 12.61 18.23 3.01
C ALA A 6 11.45 17.49 3.70
N ALA A 7 11.15 17.84 4.93
CA ALA A 7 10.01 17.29 5.64
C ALA A 7 8.71 17.62 4.89
N GLY A 8 7.87 16.61 4.68
CA GLY A 8 6.63 16.73 3.91
C GLY A 8 6.70 16.28 2.46
N THR A 9 7.91 16.08 1.93
CA THR A 9 8.12 15.51 0.59
C THR A 9 7.82 14.03 0.59
N LEU A 10 7.20 13.54 -0.49
CA LEU A 10 6.90 12.12 -0.66
C LEU A 10 8.19 11.29 -0.79
N SER A 11 8.25 10.15 -0.12
CA SER A 11 9.26 9.12 -0.37
C SER A 11 9.04 8.50 -1.76
N PRO A 12 9.98 7.70 -2.31
CA PRO A 12 9.75 6.97 -3.56
C PRO A 12 8.47 6.12 -3.52
N TYR A 13 8.18 5.44 -2.41
CA TYR A 13 6.94 4.69 -2.23
C TYR A 13 5.70 5.59 -2.16
N GLY A 14 5.83 6.76 -1.51
CA GLY A 14 4.78 7.77 -1.48
C GLY A 14 4.49 8.33 -2.87
N ALA A 15 5.51 8.55 -3.70
CA ALA A 15 5.35 8.99 -5.08
C ALA A 15 4.65 7.92 -5.95
N GLU A 16 4.99 6.65 -5.77
CA GLU A 16 4.31 5.54 -6.44
C GLU A 16 2.81 5.47 -6.07
N ALA A 17 2.49 5.63 -4.79
CA ALA A 17 1.11 5.66 -4.31
C ALA A 17 0.35 6.87 -4.88
N ALA A 18 0.95 8.06 -4.82
CA ALA A 18 0.36 9.31 -5.34
C ALA A 18 0.13 9.25 -6.86
N GLY A 19 1.06 8.64 -7.62
CA GLY A 19 0.90 8.42 -9.05
C GLY A 19 -0.35 7.61 -9.38
N LEU A 20 -0.61 6.52 -8.63
CA LEU A 20 -1.85 5.75 -8.82
C LEU A 20 -3.10 6.53 -8.39
N VAL A 21 -3.04 7.28 -7.28
CA VAL A 21 -4.16 8.13 -6.86
C VAL A 21 -4.50 9.14 -7.95
N ARG A 22 -3.52 9.82 -8.55
CA ARG A 22 -3.72 10.75 -9.66
C ARG A 22 -4.30 10.07 -10.90
N SER A 23 -3.78 8.90 -11.26
CA SER A 23 -4.26 8.10 -12.39
C SER A 23 -5.74 7.71 -12.22
N LEU A 24 -6.10 7.17 -11.08
CA LEU A 24 -7.49 6.79 -10.79
C LEU A 24 -8.44 8.00 -10.76
N ALA A 25 -8.00 9.12 -10.16
CA ALA A 25 -8.79 10.36 -10.11
C ALA A 25 -9.01 10.98 -11.49
N SER A 26 -8.05 10.84 -12.40
CA SER A 26 -8.13 11.38 -13.76
C SER A 26 -8.95 10.51 -14.69
N ASN A 27 -8.85 9.19 -14.54
CA ASN A 27 -9.47 8.23 -15.46
C ASN A 27 -10.80 7.65 -14.92
N GLY A 28 -11.14 7.86 -13.65
CA GLY A 28 -12.32 7.29 -12.99
C GLY A 28 -12.24 5.79 -12.72
N ALA A 29 -11.26 5.10 -13.31
CA ALA A 29 -11.01 3.67 -13.16
C ALA A 29 -9.54 3.35 -13.46
N LEU A 30 -9.07 2.15 -13.10
CA LEU A 30 -7.78 1.66 -13.53
C LEU A 30 -7.81 1.33 -15.03
N VAL A 31 -6.94 1.97 -15.79
CA VAL A 31 -6.64 1.65 -17.19
C VAL A 31 -5.14 1.33 -17.24
N PRO A 32 -4.74 0.05 -17.25
CA PRO A 32 -3.36 -0.35 -17.02
C PRO A 32 -2.34 0.28 -17.99
N GLU A 33 -2.69 0.41 -19.27
CA GLU A 33 -1.83 1.03 -20.29
C GLU A 33 -1.59 2.52 -19.97
N ARG A 34 -2.62 3.24 -19.56
CA ARG A 34 -2.50 4.65 -19.15
C ARG A 34 -1.71 4.77 -17.86
N TYR A 35 -2.01 3.91 -16.88
CA TYR A 35 -1.29 3.90 -15.61
C TYR A 35 0.20 3.63 -15.81
N ALA A 36 0.58 2.75 -16.74
CA ALA A 36 1.99 2.54 -17.09
C ALA A 36 2.65 3.82 -17.62
N ALA A 37 1.99 4.52 -18.56
CA ALA A 37 2.50 5.77 -19.14
C ALA A 37 2.56 6.92 -18.10
N GLU A 38 1.52 7.07 -17.29
CA GLU A 38 1.41 8.08 -16.23
C GLU A 38 2.45 7.83 -15.14
N SER A 39 2.65 6.56 -14.70
CA SER A 39 3.71 6.19 -13.76
C SER A 39 5.09 6.52 -14.30
N ALA A 40 5.34 6.29 -15.58
CA ALA A 40 6.62 6.63 -16.19
C ALA A 40 6.87 8.15 -16.17
N ALA A 41 5.85 8.95 -16.45
CA ALA A 41 5.94 10.40 -16.37
C ALA A 41 6.22 10.89 -14.94
N GLU A 42 5.50 10.35 -13.96
CA GLU A 42 5.72 10.63 -12.52
C GLU A 42 7.15 10.26 -12.07
N PHE A 43 7.64 9.07 -12.45
CA PHE A 43 9.00 8.66 -12.07
C PHE A 43 10.08 9.51 -12.73
N ARG A 44 9.90 9.95 -13.98
CA ARG A 44 10.84 10.85 -14.63
C ARG A 44 10.85 12.26 -14.01
N ALA A 45 9.71 12.71 -13.53
CA ALA A 45 9.56 14.01 -12.85
C ALA A 45 9.96 13.98 -11.37
N TYR A 46 10.06 12.79 -10.75
CA TYR A 46 10.34 12.67 -9.33
C TYR A 46 11.75 13.20 -8.99
N PRO A 47 11.87 14.22 -8.12
CA PRO A 47 13.15 14.88 -7.87
C PRO A 47 14.09 14.07 -6.99
N GLY A 48 13.60 12.97 -6.41
CA GLY A 48 14.33 12.16 -5.47
C GLY A 48 15.02 10.94 -6.11
N ARG A 49 15.55 10.08 -5.23
CA ARG A 49 16.15 8.81 -5.66
C ARG A 49 15.06 7.79 -5.98
N LEU A 50 14.98 7.36 -7.22
CA LEU A 50 14.12 6.25 -7.62
C LEU A 50 14.61 4.91 -7.05
N ASN A 51 13.66 4.04 -6.72
CA ASN A 51 13.91 2.63 -6.38
C ASN A 51 14.41 1.84 -7.60
N SER A 52 15.03 0.68 -7.36
CA SER A 52 15.54 -0.17 -8.45
C SER A 52 14.46 -0.57 -9.44
N ILE A 53 13.29 -0.97 -8.94
CA ILE A 53 12.16 -1.36 -9.78
C ILE A 53 11.69 -0.22 -10.70
N SER A 54 11.55 1.00 -10.18
CA SER A 54 11.13 2.16 -10.98
C SER A 54 12.13 2.45 -12.09
N LYS A 55 13.44 2.32 -11.82
CA LYS A 55 14.49 2.48 -12.84
C LYS A 55 14.43 1.39 -13.90
N THR A 56 14.27 0.12 -13.49
CA THR A 56 14.17 -1.00 -14.43
C THR A 56 12.90 -0.89 -15.27
N PHE A 57 11.77 -0.53 -14.67
CA PHE A 57 10.53 -0.28 -15.38
C PHE A 57 10.69 0.81 -16.46
N LEU A 58 11.30 1.95 -16.13
CA LEU A 58 11.58 3.00 -17.11
C LEU A 58 12.48 2.51 -18.24
N ALA A 59 13.53 1.76 -17.93
CA ALA A 59 14.43 1.20 -18.94
C ALA A 59 13.73 0.21 -19.87
N GLN A 60 12.79 -0.59 -19.36
CA GLN A 60 11.97 -1.49 -20.18
C GLN A 60 11.05 -0.72 -21.13
N LEU A 61 10.40 0.34 -20.64
CA LEU A 61 9.57 1.21 -21.50
C LEU A 61 10.40 1.91 -22.58
N ASP A 62 11.59 2.40 -22.22
CA ASP A 62 12.51 3.03 -23.18
C ASP A 62 13.03 2.04 -24.24
N ALA A 63 13.08 0.76 -23.90
CA ALA A 63 13.36 -0.34 -24.83
C ALA A 63 12.14 -0.79 -25.64
N GLY A 64 10.98 -0.15 -25.50
CA GLY A 64 9.76 -0.42 -26.25
C GLY A 64 8.80 -1.42 -25.61
N ALA A 65 9.03 -1.86 -24.38
CA ALA A 65 8.08 -2.70 -23.67
C ALA A 65 6.79 -1.92 -23.39
N GLN A 66 5.65 -2.61 -23.47
CA GLN A 66 4.32 -2.07 -23.22
C GLN A 66 3.54 -3.02 -22.30
N TRP A 67 2.46 -2.53 -21.71
CA TRP A 67 1.50 -3.41 -21.06
C TRP A 67 1.03 -4.53 -22.00
N PRO A 68 0.93 -5.77 -21.55
CA PRO A 68 1.10 -6.24 -20.15
C PRO A 68 2.54 -6.73 -19.82
N SER A 69 3.54 -6.42 -20.63
CA SER A 69 4.91 -6.93 -20.53
C SER A 69 5.94 -5.89 -20.04
N CYS A 70 5.49 -4.73 -19.56
CA CYS A 70 6.37 -3.67 -19.06
C CYS A 70 6.81 -3.83 -17.60
N GLY A 71 6.23 -4.75 -16.86
CA GLY A 71 6.58 -5.00 -15.46
C GLY A 71 7.89 -5.75 -15.29
N VAL A 72 8.56 -5.51 -14.18
CA VAL A 72 9.85 -6.12 -13.83
C VAL A 72 9.65 -7.53 -13.31
N ASP A 73 10.30 -8.50 -13.94
CA ASP A 73 10.33 -9.88 -13.46
C ASP A 73 11.36 -10.06 -12.33
N GLY A 74 11.08 -10.99 -11.42
CA GLY A 74 11.98 -11.33 -10.31
C GLY A 74 11.97 -10.33 -9.14
N ASP A 75 11.29 -9.19 -9.22
CA ASP A 75 11.17 -8.27 -8.09
C ASP A 75 10.08 -8.74 -7.11
N THR A 76 10.47 -8.96 -5.84
CA THR A 76 9.59 -9.41 -4.75
C THR A 76 9.50 -8.39 -3.61
N GLN A 77 9.74 -7.12 -3.90
CA GLN A 77 9.67 -6.05 -2.92
C GLN A 77 8.24 -5.53 -2.73
N ALA A 78 8.05 -4.75 -1.68
CA ALA A 78 6.75 -4.28 -1.20
C ALA A 78 6.08 -3.18 -2.05
N HIS A 79 6.57 -2.89 -3.24
CA HIS A 79 5.97 -1.90 -4.15
C HIS A 79 4.50 -2.22 -4.48
N CYS A 80 4.14 -3.50 -4.50
CA CYS A 80 2.77 -3.96 -4.69
C CYS A 80 1.81 -3.41 -3.62
N LEU A 81 2.26 -3.31 -2.36
CA LEU A 81 1.41 -2.94 -1.23
C LEU A 81 1.01 -1.45 -1.25
N VAL A 82 1.86 -0.57 -1.80
CA VAL A 82 1.58 0.87 -1.81
C VAL A 82 0.43 1.26 -2.74
N ARG A 83 0.07 0.38 -3.67
CA ARG A 83 -1.03 0.59 -4.63
C ARG A 83 -2.39 0.23 -4.06
N VAL A 84 -2.41 -0.67 -3.11
CA VAL A 84 -3.65 -1.28 -2.59
C VAL A 84 -4.65 -0.27 -2.03
N PRO A 85 -4.26 0.72 -1.18
CA PRO A 85 -5.25 1.61 -0.58
C PRO A 85 -6.10 2.38 -1.59
N ALA A 86 -5.51 2.91 -2.66
CA ALA A 86 -6.23 3.65 -3.70
C ALA A 86 -7.19 2.74 -4.49
N LEU A 87 -6.79 1.49 -4.75
CA LEU A 87 -7.61 0.52 -5.45
C LEU A 87 -8.80 0.07 -4.59
N VAL A 88 -8.56 -0.18 -3.30
CA VAL A 88 -9.65 -0.51 -2.38
C VAL A 88 -10.62 0.67 -2.23
N ALA A 89 -10.12 1.91 -2.11
CA ALA A 89 -10.97 3.10 -2.09
C ALA A 89 -11.88 3.20 -3.33
N ARG A 90 -11.41 2.76 -4.49
CA ARG A 90 -12.18 2.81 -5.75
C ARG A 90 -13.12 1.62 -5.93
N TYR A 91 -12.74 0.44 -5.46
CA TYR A 91 -13.36 -0.83 -5.86
C TYR A 91 -13.88 -1.68 -4.70
N ALA A 92 -13.84 -1.26 -3.44
CA ALA A 92 -14.35 -2.05 -2.33
C ALA A 92 -15.82 -2.45 -2.58
N GLY A 93 -16.17 -3.71 -2.32
CA GLY A 93 -17.50 -4.28 -2.58
C GLY A 93 -17.81 -4.55 -4.05
N LYS A 94 -16.86 -4.35 -4.98
CA LYS A 94 -17.04 -4.59 -6.41
C LYS A 94 -16.27 -5.82 -6.88
N ALA A 95 -16.83 -6.53 -7.84
CA ALA A 95 -16.21 -7.73 -8.42
C ALA A 95 -14.85 -7.45 -9.08
N GLU A 96 -14.66 -6.22 -9.56
CA GLU A 96 -13.46 -5.76 -10.25
C GLU A 96 -12.25 -5.56 -9.33
N LEU A 97 -12.41 -5.51 -8.00
CA LEU A 97 -11.30 -5.22 -7.08
C LEU A 97 -10.10 -6.14 -7.30
N ARG A 98 -10.33 -7.45 -7.39
CA ARG A 98 -9.24 -8.42 -7.55
C ARG A 98 -8.46 -8.24 -8.85
N SER A 99 -9.16 -8.07 -9.97
CA SER A 99 -8.52 -7.83 -11.27
C SER A 99 -7.77 -6.49 -11.28
N ALA A 100 -8.38 -5.43 -10.75
CA ALA A 100 -7.74 -4.11 -10.67
C ALA A 100 -6.46 -4.15 -9.82
N VAL A 101 -6.45 -4.85 -8.69
CA VAL A 101 -5.23 -5.03 -7.88
C VAL A 101 -4.17 -5.81 -8.63
N ALA A 102 -4.53 -6.93 -9.25
CA ALA A 102 -3.58 -7.76 -10.01
C ALA A 102 -2.98 -6.98 -11.20
N ASP A 103 -3.80 -6.26 -11.95
CA ASP A 103 -3.35 -5.48 -13.11
C ASP A 103 -2.47 -4.29 -12.68
N ALA A 104 -2.83 -3.55 -11.64
CA ALA A 104 -2.02 -2.44 -11.14
C ALA A 104 -0.63 -2.91 -10.64
N VAL A 105 -0.57 -4.06 -9.98
CA VAL A 105 0.71 -4.67 -9.59
C VAL A 105 1.51 -5.07 -10.81
N ARG A 106 0.86 -5.74 -11.78
CA ARG A 106 1.52 -6.27 -12.98
C ARG A 106 2.13 -5.17 -13.87
N VAL A 107 1.63 -3.95 -13.81
CA VAL A 107 2.27 -2.81 -14.49
C VAL A 107 3.74 -2.68 -14.12
N HIS A 108 4.10 -2.96 -12.87
CA HIS A 108 5.47 -2.77 -12.36
C HIS A 108 6.16 -4.06 -11.93
N GLN A 109 5.44 -5.08 -11.47
CA GLN A 109 5.98 -6.34 -10.94
C GLN A 109 5.24 -7.52 -11.55
N THR A 110 5.95 -8.39 -12.27
CA THR A 110 5.33 -9.57 -12.93
C THR A 110 5.54 -10.86 -12.16
N HIS A 111 6.42 -10.87 -11.13
CA HIS A 111 6.56 -12.03 -10.26
C HIS A 111 5.24 -12.31 -9.51
N PRO A 112 4.81 -13.57 -9.32
CA PRO A 112 3.52 -13.90 -8.68
C PRO A 112 3.38 -13.40 -7.24
N ALA A 113 4.42 -13.54 -6.42
CA ALA A 113 4.34 -13.25 -4.98
C ALA A 113 3.86 -11.81 -4.66
N PRO A 114 4.36 -10.72 -5.28
CA PRO A 114 3.79 -9.39 -5.08
C PRO A 114 2.28 -9.30 -5.31
N GLY A 115 1.78 -9.98 -6.34
CA GLY A 115 0.35 -10.06 -6.62
C GLY A 115 -0.43 -10.71 -5.47
N ASP A 116 0.07 -11.84 -4.95
CA ASP A 116 -0.56 -12.57 -3.86
C ASP A 116 -0.61 -11.73 -2.57
N TYR A 117 0.47 -11.04 -2.22
CA TYR A 117 0.50 -10.15 -1.05
C TYR A 117 -0.40 -8.92 -1.22
N ALA A 118 -0.44 -8.33 -2.40
CA ALA A 118 -1.34 -7.21 -2.69
C ALA A 118 -2.82 -7.63 -2.58
N LEU A 119 -3.18 -8.80 -3.11
CA LEU A 119 -4.52 -9.36 -3.01
C LEU A 119 -4.91 -9.69 -1.57
N ALA A 120 -3.98 -10.25 -0.78
CA ALA A 120 -4.22 -10.49 0.63
C ALA A 120 -4.43 -9.20 1.42
N TYR A 121 -3.60 -8.19 1.19
CA TYR A 121 -3.77 -6.87 1.81
C TYR A 121 -5.08 -6.21 1.37
N ALA A 122 -5.41 -6.26 0.09
CA ALA A 122 -6.67 -5.72 -0.43
C ALA A 122 -7.89 -6.35 0.23
N ALA A 123 -7.91 -7.67 0.40
CA ALA A 123 -9.01 -8.36 1.05
C ALA A 123 -9.19 -7.95 2.53
N ILE A 124 -8.09 -7.76 3.26
CA ILE A 124 -8.13 -7.28 4.65
C ILE A 124 -8.64 -5.84 4.70
N LEU A 125 -8.06 -4.95 3.89
CA LEU A 125 -8.41 -3.53 3.87
C LEU A 125 -9.85 -3.30 3.40
N GLU A 126 -10.31 -4.05 2.41
CA GLU A 126 -11.69 -4.00 1.93
C GLU A 126 -12.70 -4.27 3.05
N ARG A 127 -12.46 -5.29 3.87
CA ARG A 127 -13.34 -5.57 5.01
C ARG A 127 -13.42 -4.38 5.99
N VAL A 128 -12.30 -3.73 6.24
CA VAL A 128 -12.28 -2.54 7.11
C VAL A 128 -13.05 -1.38 6.47
N VAL A 129 -12.84 -1.12 5.18
CA VAL A 129 -13.54 -0.08 4.42
C VAL A 129 -15.05 -0.34 4.37
N LEU A 130 -15.45 -1.61 4.30
CA LEU A 130 -16.86 -2.03 4.32
C LEU A 130 -17.46 -2.11 5.74
N GLY A 131 -16.76 -1.60 6.76
CA GLY A 131 -17.27 -1.41 8.11
C GLY A 131 -16.94 -2.52 9.11
N ALA A 132 -16.14 -3.51 8.76
CA ALA A 132 -15.70 -4.48 9.75
C ALA A 132 -14.71 -3.83 10.73
N PRO A 133 -14.83 -4.05 12.05
CA PRO A 133 -13.83 -3.64 13.00
C PRO A 133 -12.44 -4.20 12.62
N LEU A 134 -11.39 -3.38 12.73
CA LEU A 134 -10.04 -3.76 12.31
C LEU A 134 -9.59 -5.09 12.94
N ALA A 135 -9.82 -5.26 14.24
CA ALA A 135 -9.46 -6.49 14.96
C ALA A 135 -10.19 -7.73 14.41
N GLU A 136 -11.42 -7.58 13.94
CA GLU A 136 -12.19 -8.66 13.33
C GLU A 136 -11.70 -8.96 11.91
N ALA A 137 -11.38 -7.93 11.12
CA ALA A 137 -10.82 -8.11 9.77
C ALA A 137 -9.53 -8.94 9.81
N LEU A 138 -8.71 -8.72 10.80
CA LEU A 138 -7.44 -9.42 10.93
C LEU A 138 -7.61 -10.85 11.52
N LYS A 139 -8.51 -11.05 12.48
CA LYS A 139 -8.87 -12.41 12.93
C LYS A 139 -9.46 -13.22 11.78
N TRP A 140 -10.29 -12.60 10.95
CA TRP A 140 -10.82 -13.23 9.74
C TRP A 140 -9.69 -13.63 8.79
N ALA A 141 -8.72 -12.75 8.53
CA ALA A 141 -7.57 -13.05 7.67
C ALA A 141 -6.77 -14.25 8.20
N ALA A 142 -6.62 -14.38 9.53
CA ALA A 142 -5.85 -15.41 10.17
C ALA A 142 -6.58 -16.78 10.24
N PHE A 143 -7.88 -16.79 10.50
CA PHE A 143 -8.58 -18.01 10.93
C PHE A 143 -9.75 -18.45 10.06
N ASP A 144 -10.30 -17.58 9.22
CA ASP A 144 -11.40 -17.95 8.33
C ASP A 144 -10.85 -18.68 7.09
N LYS A 145 -11.17 -19.97 6.97
CA LYS A 145 -10.74 -20.79 5.84
C LYS A 145 -11.46 -20.45 4.52
N GLY A 146 -12.57 -19.73 4.60
CA GLY A 146 -13.32 -19.26 3.44
C GLY A 146 -12.81 -17.94 2.87
N ASN A 147 -11.84 -17.28 3.51
CA ASN A 147 -11.26 -16.06 2.99
C ASN A 147 -10.38 -16.33 1.75
N PRO A 148 -10.19 -15.33 0.86
CA PRO A 148 -9.46 -15.51 -0.40
C PRO A 148 -7.93 -15.50 -0.25
N LEU A 149 -7.38 -15.51 0.97
CA LEU A 149 -5.94 -15.54 1.23
C LEU A 149 -5.37 -16.94 0.99
N TYR A 150 -4.16 -17.01 0.45
CA TYR A 150 -3.41 -18.27 0.41
C TYR A 150 -2.93 -18.65 1.80
N ASP A 151 -2.61 -19.92 1.99
CA ASP A 151 -2.20 -20.48 3.29
C ASP A 151 -0.99 -19.76 3.89
N GLU A 152 -0.06 -19.31 3.06
CA GLU A 152 1.10 -18.53 3.48
C GLU A 152 0.69 -17.20 4.13
N GLN A 153 -0.11 -16.36 3.47
CA GLN A 153 -0.55 -15.07 3.99
C GLN A 153 -1.48 -15.24 5.20
N ARG A 154 -2.29 -16.30 5.22
CA ARG A 154 -3.10 -16.65 6.39
C ARG A 154 -2.23 -17.01 7.60
N LYS A 155 -1.19 -17.84 7.40
CA LYS A 155 -0.23 -18.17 8.44
C LYS A 155 0.49 -16.93 8.96
N GLN A 156 0.89 -16.02 8.08
CA GLN A 156 1.53 -14.77 8.42
C GLN A 156 0.62 -13.83 9.20
N ALA A 157 -0.69 -13.80 8.89
CA ALA A 157 -1.66 -13.09 9.70
C ALA A 157 -1.81 -13.69 11.11
N GLN A 158 -1.73 -15.03 11.25
CA GLN A 158 -1.68 -15.71 12.55
C GLN A 158 -0.43 -15.32 13.33
N ASP A 159 0.73 -15.31 12.67
CA ASP A 159 2.01 -14.93 13.29
C ASP A 159 1.97 -13.46 13.78
N ALA A 160 1.42 -12.55 12.98
CA ALA A 160 1.21 -11.15 13.38
C ALA A 160 0.33 -11.02 14.63
N LEU A 161 -0.72 -11.86 14.75
CA LEU A 161 -1.58 -11.91 15.94
C LEU A 161 -0.86 -12.50 17.18
N ALA A 162 0.00 -13.49 16.97
CA ALA A 162 0.76 -14.09 18.06
C ALA A 162 1.81 -13.14 18.65
N ASP A 163 2.24 -12.13 17.89
CA ASP A 163 3.25 -11.14 18.29
C ASP A 163 2.67 -9.86 18.89
N LEU A 164 1.40 -9.88 19.25
CA LEU A 164 0.76 -8.74 19.92
C LEU A 164 1.52 -8.33 21.20
N GLY A 165 1.83 -7.04 21.30
CA GLY A 165 2.49 -6.46 22.47
C GLY A 165 4.01 -6.57 22.47
N LEU A 166 4.62 -7.18 21.45
CA LEU A 166 6.08 -7.12 21.27
C LEU A 166 6.55 -5.71 20.93
N ASP A 167 7.80 -5.40 21.27
CA ASP A 167 8.42 -4.15 20.83
C ASP A 167 8.42 -4.09 19.29
N PRO A 168 8.04 -2.95 18.69
CA PRO A 168 8.04 -2.81 17.23
C PRO A 168 9.38 -3.14 16.55
N ARG A 169 10.51 -2.92 17.23
CA ARG A 169 11.84 -3.28 16.73
C ARG A 169 12.03 -4.78 16.65
N ASP A 170 11.54 -5.52 17.64
CA ASP A 170 11.60 -6.98 17.68
C ASP A 170 10.72 -7.59 16.59
N ILE A 171 9.52 -7.04 16.39
CA ILE A 171 8.62 -7.43 15.30
C ILE A 171 9.33 -7.27 13.94
N VAL A 172 9.87 -6.08 13.68
CA VAL A 172 10.53 -5.81 12.38
C VAL A 172 11.82 -6.59 12.23
N SER A 173 12.59 -6.82 13.29
CA SER A 173 13.76 -7.68 13.28
C SER A 173 13.40 -9.13 12.94
N LYS A 174 12.28 -9.63 13.47
CA LYS A 174 11.80 -11.01 13.24
C LYS A 174 11.36 -11.24 11.80
N TYR A 175 10.61 -10.32 11.20
CA TYR A 175 10.02 -10.50 9.88
C TYR A 175 10.84 -9.90 8.73
N GLY A 176 11.80 -9.05 9.04
CA GLY A 176 12.70 -8.42 8.08
C GLY A 176 12.64 -6.91 8.09
N VAL A 177 13.83 -6.30 8.10
CA VAL A 177 14.03 -4.85 8.18
C VAL A 177 14.00 -4.15 6.80
N SER A 178 14.04 -4.94 5.72
CA SER A 178 14.11 -4.42 4.34
C SER A 178 12.73 -4.33 3.67
N CYS A 179 12.73 -3.88 2.42
CA CYS A 179 11.53 -3.86 1.57
C CYS A 179 11.10 -5.23 1.02
N ALA A 180 11.89 -6.29 1.25
CA ALA A 180 11.57 -7.62 0.75
C ALA A 180 10.36 -8.23 1.50
N LEU A 181 9.42 -8.78 0.74
CA LEU A 181 8.32 -9.57 1.31
C LEU A 181 8.89 -10.81 2.01
N PRO A 182 8.29 -11.28 3.13
CA PRO A 182 7.00 -10.87 3.70
C PRO A 182 7.07 -9.73 4.73
N GLY A 183 8.26 -9.26 5.12
CA GLY A 183 8.44 -8.30 6.23
C GLY A 183 7.49 -7.08 6.16
N PRO A 184 7.38 -6.38 5.03
CA PRO A 184 6.47 -5.24 4.87
C PRO A 184 4.98 -5.57 4.88
N PHE A 185 4.59 -6.84 4.89
CA PHE A 185 3.21 -7.28 5.08
C PHE A 185 2.96 -7.68 6.55
N VAL A 186 3.76 -8.57 7.10
CA VAL A 186 3.54 -9.14 8.44
C VAL A 186 3.82 -8.14 9.54
N GLY A 187 4.95 -7.45 9.47
CA GLY A 187 5.35 -6.47 10.49
C GLY A 187 4.32 -5.37 10.73
N PRO A 188 3.80 -4.70 9.67
CA PRO A 188 2.72 -3.73 9.81
C PRO A 188 1.45 -4.29 10.42
N LEU A 189 1.02 -5.51 10.08
CA LEU A 189 -0.16 -6.12 10.69
C LEU A 189 0.01 -6.22 12.22
N ALA A 190 1.15 -6.73 12.68
CA ALA A 190 1.44 -6.83 14.12
C ALA A 190 1.49 -5.45 14.79
N ILE A 191 2.11 -4.44 14.16
CA ILE A 191 2.20 -3.07 14.67
C ILE A 191 0.81 -2.43 14.78
N VAL A 192 -0.02 -2.54 13.74
CA VAL A 192 -1.37 -1.97 13.70
C VAL A 192 -2.26 -2.60 14.77
N PHE A 193 -2.14 -3.91 14.97
CA PHE A 193 -2.85 -4.60 16.04
C PHE A 193 -2.43 -4.16 17.43
N SER A 194 -1.12 -4.15 17.68
CA SER A 194 -0.59 -3.73 18.97
C SER A 194 -0.98 -2.29 19.31
N ALA A 195 -1.15 -1.44 18.30
CA ALA A 195 -1.63 -0.07 18.46
C ALA A 195 -3.17 0.05 18.58
N GLY A 196 -3.92 -1.06 18.50
CA GLY A 196 -5.39 -1.04 18.55
C GLY A 196 -6.03 -0.23 17.41
N GLY A 197 -5.34 -0.03 16.29
CA GLY A 197 -5.79 0.80 15.17
C GLY A 197 -5.58 2.31 15.35
N ASP A 198 -5.01 2.76 16.48
CA ASP A 198 -4.65 4.18 16.64
C ASP A 198 -3.61 4.59 15.60
N PHE A 199 -4.01 5.48 14.68
CA PHE A 199 -3.19 5.93 13.55
C PHE A 199 -1.86 6.53 14.01
N ARG A 200 -1.90 7.41 15.04
CA ARG A 200 -0.69 8.10 15.53
C ARG A 200 0.27 7.12 16.20
N ALA A 201 -0.25 6.24 17.05
CA ALA A 201 0.55 5.23 17.74
C ALA A 201 1.19 4.27 16.73
N ALA A 202 0.42 3.73 15.80
CA ALA A 202 0.90 2.79 14.78
C ALA A 202 1.96 3.40 13.86
N VAL A 203 1.76 4.63 13.36
CA VAL A 203 2.75 5.31 12.52
C VAL A 203 4.05 5.57 13.28
N ARG A 204 3.98 6.01 14.56
CA ARG A 204 5.18 6.21 15.38
C ARG A 204 5.90 4.90 15.66
N ALA A 205 5.16 3.84 15.98
CA ALA A 205 5.72 2.51 16.21
C ALA A 205 6.46 2.00 14.95
N ASN A 206 5.87 2.16 13.77
CA ASN A 206 6.50 1.82 12.51
C ASN A 206 7.80 2.59 12.26
N ILE A 207 7.85 3.90 12.58
CA ILE A 207 9.06 4.71 12.43
C ILE A 207 10.13 4.27 13.43
N VAL A 208 9.78 4.05 14.69
CA VAL A 208 10.69 3.63 15.76
C VAL A 208 11.26 2.23 15.48
N ALA A 209 10.50 1.36 14.85
CA ALA A 209 10.97 0.04 14.44
C ALA A 209 12.18 0.07 13.50
N GLY A 210 12.42 1.17 12.81
CA GLY A 210 13.57 1.33 11.91
C GLY A 210 13.44 0.54 10.61
N GLY A 211 14.56 0.32 9.93
CA GLY A 211 14.59 -0.34 8.62
C GLY A 211 13.79 0.43 7.56
N ASP A 212 13.22 -0.26 6.58
CA ASP A 212 12.37 0.36 5.54
C ASP A 212 10.95 0.65 6.05
N SER A 213 10.85 1.69 6.87
CA SER A 213 9.56 2.15 7.40
C SER A 213 8.64 2.74 6.32
N CYS A 214 9.19 3.18 5.18
CA CYS A 214 8.40 3.76 4.09
C CYS A 214 7.54 2.71 3.40
N SER A 215 8.08 1.54 3.10
CA SER A 215 7.31 0.45 2.48
C SER A 215 6.18 -0.04 3.40
N ARG A 216 6.46 -0.17 4.70
CA ARG A 216 5.47 -0.57 5.71
C ARG A 216 4.39 0.48 5.96
N ALA A 217 4.71 1.76 5.75
CA ALA A 217 3.77 2.86 6.00
C ALA A 217 2.48 2.76 5.17
N ALA A 218 2.52 2.17 3.97
CA ALA A 218 1.34 1.96 3.15
C ALA A 218 0.30 1.05 3.82
N VAL A 219 0.76 -0.02 4.47
CA VAL A 219 -0.13 -0.95 5.19
C VAL A 219 -0.61 -0.33 6.50
N VAL A 220 0.31 0.26 7.29
CA VAL A 220 -0.04 0.93 8.55
C VAL A 220 -1.03 2.07 8.32
N GLY A 221 -0.71 2.96 7.38
CA GLY A 221 -1.54 4.12 7.06
C GLY A 221 -2.90 3.74 6.46
N GLY A 222 -2.91 2.75 5.57
CA GLY A 222 -4.14 2.28 4.93
C GLY A 222 -5.12 1.65 5.93
N LEU A 223 -4.64 0.72 6.77
CA LEU A 223 -5.50 0.06 7.77
C LEU A 223 -5.99 1.01 8.85
N CYS A 224 -5.09 1.79 9.46
CA CYS A 224 -5.48 2.73 10.52
C CYS A 224 -6.30 3.91 9.97
N GLY A 225 -5.99 4.37 8.75
CA GLY A 225 -6.76 5.41 8.08
C GLY A 225 -8.18 4.96 7.74
N ALA A 226 -8.34 3.74 7.22
CA ALA A 226 -9.65 3.17 6.93
C ALA A 226 -10.48 2.94 8.20
N ALA A 227 -9.84 2.50 9.29
CA ALA A 227 -10.52 2.25 10.55
C ALA A 227 -10.95 3.54 11.28
N GLY A 228 -10.12 4.60 11.22
CA GLY A 228 -10.33 5.83 12.00
C GLY A 228 -10.82 7.03 11.18
N GLY A 229 -10.85 6.92 9.86
CA GLY A 229 -11.24 8.01 8.96
C GLY A 229 -10.31 9.22 9.03
N MET A 230 -10.77 10.33 8.46
CA MET A 230 -10.01 11.59 8.40
C MET A 230 -9.71 12.18 9.78
N ASP A 231 -10.56 11.93 10.78
CA ASP A 231 -10.40 12.45 12.15
C ASP A 231 -9.24 11.78 12.88
N ALA A 232 -8.87 10.58 12.52
CA ALA A 232 -7.71 9.89 13.07
C ALA A 232 -6.37 10.48 12.60
N LEU A 233 -6.35 11.19 11.46
CA LEU A 233 -5.15 11.77 10.87
C LEU A 233 -4.81 13.12 11.54
N PRO A 234 -3.68 13.25 12.27
CA PRO A 234 -3.36 14.48 12.98
C PRO A 234 -3.28 15.68 12.04
N PRO A 235 -4.04 16.77 12.28
CA PRO A 235 -4.03 17.96 11.42
C PRO A 235 -2.63 18.54 11.21
N ALA A 236 -1.80 18.53 12.25
CA ALA A 236 -0.42 19.01 12.18
C ALA A 236 0.48 18.16 11.28
N TRP A 237 0.15 16.88 11.04
CA TRP A 237 0.88 16.03 10.08
C TRP A 237 0.39 16.28 8.66
N ARG A 238 -0.94 16.36 8.47
CA ARG A 238 -1.54 16.71 7.16
C ARG A 238 -0.98 18.02 6.62
N ALA A 239 -0.90 19.04 7.48
CA ALA A 239 -0.39 20.36 7.11
C ALA A 239 1.09 20.37 6.68
N LYS A 240 1.86 19.30 6.95
CA LYS A 240 3.27 19.17 6.54
C LYS A 240 3.45 18.46 5.21
N VAL A 241 2.46 17.71 4.73
CA VAL A 241 2.56 17.00 3.45
C VAL A 241 2.43 18.02 2.32
N THR A 242 3.44 18.10 1.46
CA THR A 242 3.54 19.14 0.42
C THR A 242 2.34 19.13 -0.52
N ASP A 243 1.91 17.95 -0.94
CA ASP A 243 0.83 17.77 -1.94
C ASP A 243 -0.52 17.40 -1.30
N TRP A 244 -0.69 17.67 0.02
CA TRP A 244 -1.88 17.21 0.76
C TRP A 244 -3.19 17.58 0.08
N LYS A 245 -3.40 18.86 -0.24
CA LYS A 245 -4.66 19.35 -0.83
C LYS A 245 -4.98 18.73 -2.18
N GLU A 246 -3.97 18.52 -2.98
CA GLU A 246 -4.10 17.91 -4.31
C GLU A 246 -4.46 16.42 -4.16
N LEU A 247 -3.76 15.70 -3.27
CA LEU A 247 -4.03 14.28 -3.02
C LEU A 247 -5.39 14.04 -2.35
N GLU A 248 -5.82 14.94 -1.44
CA GLU A 248 -7.15 14.91 -0.83
C GLU A 248 -8.23 15.08 -1.90
N ALA A 249 -8.13 16.09 -2.75
CA ALA A 249 -9.08 16.30 -3.85
C ALA A 249 -9.08 15.14 -4.87
N ALA A 250 -7.94 14.50 -5.09
CA ALA A 250 -7.86 13.32 -5.94
C ALA A 250 -8.52 12.10 -5.28
N ALA A 251 -8.36 11.92 -3.97
CA ALA A 251 -9.03 10.86 -3.21
C ALA A 251 -10.56 11.04 -3.23
N ASP A 252 -11.06 12.27 -3.08
CA ASP A 252 -12.51 12.57 -3.18
C ASP A 252 -13.07 12.13 -4.55
N LYS A 253 -12.37 12.47 -5.65
CA LYS A 253 -12.77 12.02 -6.99
C LYS A 253 -12.81 10.50 -7.15
N ILE A 254 -11.90 9.77 -6.50
CA ILE A 254 -11.87 8.31 -6.51
C ILE A 254 -13.13 7.76 -5.81
N VAL A 255 -13.47 8.33 -4.65
CA VAL A 255 -14.66 7.94 -3.87
C VAL A 255 -15.94 8.27 -4.61
N ASP A 256 -16.05 9.46 -5.20
CA ASP A 256 -17.18 9.85 -6.05
C ASP A 256 -17.38 8.88 -7.22
N ALA A 257 -16.28 8.53 -7.91
CA ALA A 257 -16.31 7.55 -9.00
C ALA A 257 -16.62 6.12 -8.52
N ALA A 258 -16.40 5.82 -7.25
CA ALA A 258 -16.79 4.54 -6.66
C ALA A 258 -18.31 4.41 -6.49
N GLY A 259 -19.03 5.55 -6.33
CA GLY A 259 -20.49 5.56 -6.19
C GLY A 259 -20.97 4.92 -4.90
N TYR A 260 -20.20 5.02 -3.82
CA TYR A 260 -20.70 4.61 -2.51
C TYR A 260 -21.86 5.51 -2.10
N ALA A 261 -22.96 4.90 -1.63
CA ALA A 261 -24.06 5.67 -1.10
C ALA A 261 -23.58 6.46 0.14
N SER A 262 -23.82 7.76 0.11
CA SER A 262 -23.55 8.69 1.22
C SER A 262 -24.46 8.41 2.42
#